data_c94c6bfff729e6e1296c1b7bdc444da2
#
_entry.id   c94c6bfff729e6e1296c1b7bdc444da2
#
_cell.length_a   1.000
_cell.length_b   1.000
_cell.length_c   1.000
_cell.angle_alpha   90.00
_cell.angle_beta   90.00
_cell.angle_gamma   90.00
#
_symmetry.space_group_name_H-M   'P 1'
#
loop_
_entity.id
_entity.type
_entity.pdbx_description
1 polymer ?
#
loop_
_entity_poly.entity_id
_entity_poly.type
_entity_poly.pdbx_seq_one_letter_code
_entity_poly.pdbx_strand_id
1 'polypeptide(L)'
;IRDSSDEAIANGLPNLLISYHETQADAENNLFPITEEYDNIVAYQQTIYVRVEDTTITTDCFSYVELLLVVNDVPQINPDSSSLEVCDDDTDGFGLFDLSLSNEEVLNGLDPSEFTITYYENAENAENAENPIITPFAYTNITAFNQTVWVRVENNATECYNTSSIELTVNELPVLTQPDPLNLCDYNNPG
;
A
#
# COMPACT_ATOMS: atom_id res chain seq x y z
N ILE A 1 19.29 1.49 2.01
CA ILE A 1 19.94 0.23 2.49
C ILE A 1 21.31 0.52 3.11
N ARG A 2 22.17 1.35 2.52
CA ARG A 2 23.52 1.62 3.05
C ARG A 2 23.50 2.15 4.49
N ASP A 3 22.76 3.21 4.76
CA ASP A 3 22.83 3.91 6.06
C ASP A 3 22.46 3.01 7.25
N SER A 4 21.40 2.21 7.14
CA SER A 4 20.96 1.34 8.25
C SER A 4 21.86 0.10 8.42
N SER A 5 22.38 -0.48 7.33
CA SER A 5 23.30 -1.61 7.42
C SER A 5 24.70 -1.17 7.84
N ASP A 6 25.19 -0.02 7.40
CA ASP A 6 26.48 0.54 7.82
C ASP A 6 26.50 0.79 9.33
N GLU A 7 25.44 1.39 9.89
CA GLU A 7 25.33 1.65 11.33
C GLU A 7 25.28 0.34 12.14
N ALA A 8 24.51 -0.65 11.68
CA ALA A 8 24.41 -1.96 12.33
C ALA A 8 25.74 -2.73 12.28
N ILE A 9 26.45 -2.69 11.15
CA ILE A 9 27.73 -3.37 10.96
C ILE A 9 28.84 -2.67 11.76
N ALA A 10 28.86 -1.34 11.76
CA ALA A 10 29.84 -0.55 12.49
C ALA A 10 29.70 -0.72 14.04
N ASN A 11 28.51 -1.09 14.51
CA ASN A 11 28.23 -1.31 15.94
C ASN A 11 28.76 -0.17 16.83
N GLY A 12 28.66 1.08 16.37
CA GLY A 12 29.13 2.27 17.08
C GLY A 12 30.64 2.47 17.09
N LEU A 13 31.42 1.68 16.35
CA LEU A 13 32.87 1.87 16.22
C LEU A 13 33.17 3.04 15.26
N PRO A 14 34.02 3.99 15.63
CA PRO A 14 34.41 5.10 14.78
C PRO A 14 35.49 4.70 13.78
N ASN A 15 35.66 5.51 12.73
CA ASN A 15 36.75 5.42 11.76
C ASN A 15 36.81 4.11 10.93
N LEU A 16 35.66 3.52 10.68
CA LEU A 16 35.55 2.37 9.79
C LEU A 16 35.29 2.83 8.35
N LEU A 17 35.92 2.16 7.39
CA LEU A 17 35.57 2.22 5.98
C LEU A 17 34.79 0.95 5.62
N ILE A 18 33.58 1.11 5.12
CA ILE A 18 32.69 0.02 4.76
C ILE A 18 32.54 -0.01 3.24
N SER A 19 32.75 -1.18 2.63
CA SER A 19 32.54 -1.42 1.21
C SER A 19 31.76 -2.71 0.99
N TYR A 20 30.95 -2.74 -0.08
CA TYR A 20 30.08 -3.85 -0.44
C TYR A 20 30.59 -4.51 -1.70
N HIS A 21 30.58 -5.84 -1.77
CA HIS A 21 31.11 -6.63 -2.87
C HIS A 21 30.19 -7.80 -3.20
N GLU A 22 30.10 -8.17 -4.48
CA GLU A 22 29.26 -9.30 -4.93
C GLU A 22 29.83 -10.66 -4.53
N THR A 23 31.14 -10.76 -4.41
CA THR A 23 31.82 -12.02 -4.07
C THR A 23 32.75 -11.86 -2.87
N GLN A 24 32.96 -12.96 -2.14
CA GLN A 24 33.89 -13.02 -1.04
C GLN A 24 35.32 -12.66 -1.51
N ALA A 25 35.72 -13.15 -2.68
CA ALA A 25 37.06 -12.90 -3.23
C ALA A 25 37.28 -11.41 -3.53
N ASP A 26 36.24 -10.68 -3.98
CA ASP A 26 36.32 -9.24 -4.21
C ASP A 26 36.42 -8.48 -2.88
N ALA A 27 35.66 -8.91 -1.86
CA ALA A 27 35.76 -8.33 -0.52
C ALA A 27 37.13 -8.56 0.11
N GLU A 28 37.71 -9.75 -0.02
CA GLU A 28 39.07 -10.07 0.48
C GLU A 28 40.17 -9.25 -0.20
N ASN A 29 40.02 -9.01 -1.50
CA ASN A 29 41.02 -8.31 -2.29
C ASN A 29 40.72 -6.81 -2.52
N ASN A 30 39.62 -6.31 -1.95
CA ASN A 30 39.14 -4.94 -2.14
C ASN A 30 38.97 -4.57 -3.62
N LEU A 31 38.37 -5.46 -4.40
CA LEU A 31 38.12 -5.30 -5.82
C LEU A 31 36.61 -5.08 -6.09
N PHE A 32 36.33 -4.33 -7.14
CA PHE A 32 34.97 -4.10 -7.66
C PHE A 32 33.93 -3.75 -6.60
N PRO A 33 34.16 -2.73 -5.76
CA PRO A 33 33.16 -2.35 -4.76
C PRO A 33 31.87 -1.84 -5.44
N ILE A 34 30.73 -2.19 -4.86
CA ILE A 34 29.41 -1.66 -5.25
C ILE A 34 29.34 -0.20 -4.80
N THR A 35 29.35 0.75 -5.73
CA THR A 35 29.43 2.19 -5.42
C THR A 35 28.11 2.93 -5.64
N GLU A 36 27.18 2.34 -6.39
CA GLU A 36 25.92 2.93 -6.82
C GLU A 36 24.72 2.18 -6.23
N GLU A 37 23.50 2.57 -6.61
CA GLU A 37 22.31 1.77 -6.35
C GLU A 37 22.52 0.37 -6.92
N TYR A 38 22.13 -0.64 -6.15
CA TYR A 38 22.38 -2.03 -6.49
C TYR A 38 21.11 -2.82 -6.63
N ASP A 39 20.90 -3.40 -7.80
CA ASP A 39 19.88 -4.39 -8.07
C ASP A 39 20.47 -5.79 -7.89
N ASN A 40 19.76 -6.66 -7.16
CA ASN A 40 20.19 -8.04 -6.98
C ASN A 40 20.26 -8.78 -8.32
N ILE A 41 21.36 -9.48 -8.57
CA ILE A 41 21.58 -10.27 -9.80
C ILE A 41 21.05 -11.71 -9.69
N VAL A 42 20.71 -12.15 -8.48
CA VAL A 42 20.08 -13.44 -8.20
C VAL A 42 18.68 -13.17 -7.64
N ALA A 43 17.65 -13.71 -8.30
CA ALA A 43 16.26 -13.49 -7.90
C ALA A 43 15.97 -13.99 -6.48
N TYR A 44 15.12 -13.25 -5.76
CA TYR A 44 14.60 -13.52 -4.42
C TYR A 44 15.62 -13.45 -3.29
N GLN A 45 16.78 -14.09 -3.41
CA GLN A 45 17.80 -14.08 -2.36
C GLN A 45 19.22 -14.04 -2.95
N GLN A 46 20.04 -13.13 -2.44
CA GLN A 46 21.43 -13.02 -2.83
C GLN A 46 22.28 -12.65 -1.61
N THR A 47 23.41 -13.34 -1.43
CA THR A 47 24.42 -12.94 -0.45
C THR A 47 25.41 -12.00 -1.11
N ILE A 48 25.67 -10.87 -0.48
CA ILE A 48 26.80 -9.98 -0.78
C ILE A 48 27.75 -9.93 0.43
N TYR A 49 28.94 -9.43 0.22
CA TYR A 49 30.00 -9.41 1.23
C TYR A 49 30.33 -7.97 1.60
N VAL A 50 30.31 -7.67 2.87
CA VAL A 50 30.60 -6.34 3.41
C VAL A 50 31.97 -6.36 4.05
N ARG A 51 32.93 -5.64 3.45
CA ARG A 51 34.27 -5.47 3.95
C ARG A 51 34.32 -4.25 4.86
N VAL A 52 34.97 -4.40 6.00
CA VAL A 52 35.13 -3.34 7.01
C VAL A 52 36.63 -3.19 7.30
N GLU A 53 37.13 -1.99 7.14
CA GLU A 53 38.53 -1.62 7.42
C GLU A 53 38.60 -0.55 8.51
N ASP A 54 39.56 -0.66 9.41
CA ASP A 54 39.87 0.40 10.37
C ASP A 54 40.86 1.40 9.73
N THR A 55 40.40 2.62 9.47
CA THR A 55 41.19 3.68 8.82
C THR A 55 42.29 4.27 9.71
N THR A 56 42.33 3.94 10.98
CA THR A 56 43.38 4.41 11.92
C THR A 56 44.64 3.54 11.90
N ILE A 57 44.51 2.35 11.32
CA ILE A 57 45.61 1.37 11.24
C ILE A 57 46.25 1.44 9.86
N THR A 58 47.60 1.51 9.83
CA THR A 58 48.35 1.62 8.57
C THR A 58 48.63 0.27 7.90
N THR A 59 48.39 -0.84 8.56
CA THR A 59 48.41 -2.19 8.03
C THR A 59 47.02 -2.55 7.54
N ASP A 60 46.93 -3.25 6.44
CA ASP A 60 45.73 -3.65 5.72
C ASP A 60 44.87 -4.65 6.56
N CYS A 61 44.41 -4.18 7.74
CA CYS A 61 43.58 -4.99 8.63
C CYS A 61 42.11 -4.80 8.29
N PHE A 62 41.52 -5.85 7.77
CA PHE A 62 40.07 -5.86 7.43
C PHE A 62 39.38 -7.10 7.99
N SER A 63 38.09 -7.00 8.07
CA SER A 63 37.17 -8.13 8.27
C SER A 63 36.06 -8.04 7.25
N TYR A 64 35.33 -9.12 7.03
CA TYR A 64 34.11 -9.08 6.23
C TYR A 64 33.01 -9.90 6.88
N VAL A 65 31.78 -9.53 6.55
CA VAL A 65 30.56 -10.23 6.95
C VAL A 65 29.68 -10.47 5.72
N GLU A 66 28.87 -11.51 5.79
CA GLU A 66 27.86 -11.79 4.78
C GLU A 66 26.61 -10.96 5.05
N LEU A 67 26.06 -10.34 4.02
CA LEU A 67 24.78 -9.65 4.04
C LEU A 67 23.81 -10.36 3.08
N LEU A 68 22.77 -10.95 3.62
CA LEU A 68 21.72 -11.58 2.81
C LEU A 68 20.73 -10.51 2.35
N LEU A 69 20.63 -10.32 1.05
CA LEU A 69 19.55 -9.55 0.42
C LEU A 69 18.36 -10.47 0.18
N VAL A 70 17.17 -10.04 0.59
CA VAL A 70 15.91 -10.77 0.39
C VAL A 70 14.94 -9.85 -0.34
N VAL A 71 14.38 -10.34 -1.45
CA VAL A 71 13.34 -9.66 -2.21
C VAL A 71 12.04 -10.43 -2.05
N ASN A 72 11.07 -9.81 -1.40
CA ASN A 72 9.76 -10.38 -1.17
C ASN A 72 8.79 -9.91 -2.26
N ASP A 73 7.82 -10.77 -2.60
CA ASP A 73 6.75 -10.39 -3.53
C ASP A 73 5.78 -9.40 -2.87
N VAL A 74 5.25 -8.49 -3.67
CA VAL A 74 4.15 -7.61 -3.26
C VAL A 74 2.84 -8.40 -3.16
N PRO A 75 1.88 -8.01 -2.31
CA PRO A 75 0.57 -8.64 -2.23
C PRO A 75 -0.13 -8.68 -3.59
N GLN A 76 -0.64 -9.86 -3.97
CA GLN A 76 -1.35 -10.07 -5.24
C GLN A 76 -2.83 -9.74 -5.06
N ILE A 77 -3.14 -8.47 -4.86
CA ILE A 77 -4.50 -7.95 -4.72
C ILE A 77 -5.23 -7.85 -6.06
N ASN A 78 -6.54 -7.58 -6.04
CA ASN A 78 -7.29 -7.30 -7.25
C ASN A 78 -6.76 -5.99 -7.89
N PRO A 79 -6.26 -6.03 -9.15
CA PRO A 79 -5.77 -4.85 -9.83
C PRO A 79 -6.87 -3.93 -10.34
N ASP A 80 -8.10 -4.46 -10.47
CA ASP A 80 -9.26 -3.70 -10.93
C ASP A 80 -9.86 -2.91 -9.77
N SER A 81 -10.42 -1.73 -10.07
CA SER A 81 -11.14 -0.92 -9.07
C SER A 81 -12.36 -1.67 -8.57
N SER A 82 -12.53 -1.75 -7.25
CA SER A 82 -13.81 -2.12 -6.67
C SER A 82 -14.76 -0.92 -6.65
N SER A 83 -16.06 -1.15 -6.44
CA SER A 83 -17.06 -0.08 -6.42
C SER A 83 -18.02 -0.21 -5.23
N LEU A 84 -18.35 0.94 -4.64
CA LEU A 84 -19.36 1.05 -3.61
C LEU A 84 -20.41 2.10 -4.01
N GLU A 85 -21.68 1.77 -3.83
CA GLU A 85 -22.79 2.63 -4.22
C GLU A 85 -23.73 2.87 -3.03
N VAL A 86 -24.20 4.10 -2.90
CA VAL A 86 -25.25 4.49 -1.95
C VAL A 86 -26.30 5.36 -2.63
N CYS A 87 -27.47 5.46 -2.03
CA CYS A 87 -28.50 6.41 -2.49
C CYS A 87 -28.28 7.77 -1.84
N ASP A 88 -28.51 8.82 -2.63
CA ASP A 88 -28.55 10.21 -2.18
C ASP A 88 -29.89 10.47 -1.47
N ASP A 89 -29.88 10.79 -0.18
CA ASP A 89 -31.12 10.95 0.60
C ASP A 89 -31.65 12.39 0.66
N ASP A 90 -30.82 13.37 0.30
CA ASP A 90 -31.18 14.80 0.35
C ASP A 90 -30.84 15.58 -0.93
N THR A 91 -30.35 14.93 -1.95
CA THR A 91 -30.01 15.47 -3.28
C THR A 91 -28.78 16.40 -3.31
N ASP A 92 -27.82 16.22 -2.41
CA ASP A 92 -26.60 17.01 -2.34
C ASP A 92 -25.37 16.30 -2.93
N GLY A 93 -25.50 15.02 -3.29
CA GLY A 93 -24.44 14.20 -3.89
C GLY A 93 -23.44 13.62 -2.89
N PHE A 94 -23.74 13.75 -1.59
CA PHE A 94 -22.89 13.18 -0.54
C PHE A 94 -23.60 11.99 0.14
N GLY A 95 -22.81 10.96 0.48
CA GLY A 95 -23.32 9.75 1.10
C GLY A 95 -22.36 9.17 2.12
N LEU A 96 -22.85 8.31 2.99
CA LEU A 96 -22.06 7.61 3.99
C LEU A 96 -21.68 6.22 3.48
N PHE A 97 -20.39 5.95 3.36
CA PHE A 97 -19.83 4.70 2.88
C PHE A 97 -19.14 3.92 4.00
N ASP A 98 -19.27 2.61 3.97
CA ASP A 98 -18.39 1.69 4.68
C ASP A 98 -17.37 1.14 3.68
N LEU A 99 -16.15 1.69 3.67
CA LEU A 99 -15.10 1.31 2.74
C LEU A 99 -14.63 -0.13 2.96
N SER A 100 -14.81 -0.68 4.17
CA SER A 100 -14.39 -2.05 4.49
C SER A 100 -15.18 -3.13 3.75
N LEU A 101 -16.34 -2.79 3.18
CA LEU A 101 -17.12 -3.71 2.35
C LEU A 101 -16.41 -4.11 1.05
N SER A 102 -15.43 -3.34 0.61
CA SER A 102 -14.57 -3.68 -0.55
C SER A 102 -13.43 -4.65 -0.22
N ASN A 103 -13.14 -4.92 1.07
CA ASN A 103 -11.96 -5.67 1.49
C ASN A 103 -11.86 -7.06 0.86
N GLU A 104 -12.96 -7.79 0.79
CA GLU A 104 -12.97 -9.15 0.23
C GLU A 104 -12.59 -9.14 -1.26
N GLU A 105 -13.13 -8.19 -2.00
CA GLU A 105 -12.83 -8.01 -3.42
C GLU A 105 -11.38 -7.56 -3.64
N VAL A 106 -10.92 -6.57 -2.87
CA VAL A 106 -9.56 -6.05 -2.94
C VAL A 106 -8.53 -7.13 -2.61
N LEU A 107 -8.76 -7.91 -1.55
CA LEU A 107 -7.84 -8.97 -1.13
C LEU A 107 -7.74 -10.13 -2.10
N ASN A 108 -8.71 -10.32 -3.01
CA ASN A 108 -8.67 -11.34 -4.06
C ASN A 108 -8.34 -12.75 -3.52
N GLY A 109 -8.87 -13.10 -2.34
CA GLY A 109 -8.67 -14.40 -1.70
C GLY A 109 -7.43 -14.51 -0.81
N LEU A 110 -6.68 -13.44 -0.59
CA LEU A 110 -5.63 -13.38 0.43
C LEU A 110 -6.24 -13.46 1.83
N ASP A 111 -5.52 -14.06 2.79
CA ASP A 111 -5.96 -14.13 4.19
C ASP A 111 -5.86 -12.75 4.87
N PRO A 112 -6.98 -12.13 5.26
CA PRO A 112 -6.96 -10.78 5.84
C PRO A 112 -6.16 -10.67 7.15
N SER A 113 -5.87 -11.78 7.83
CA SER A 113 -5.06 -11.76 9.05
C SER A 113 -3.57 -11.50 8.81
N GLU A 114 -3.11 -11.68 7.58
CA GLU A 114 -1.71 -11.48 7.17
C GLU A 114 -1.43 -10.06 6.67
N PHE A 115 -2.49 -9.24 6.49
CA PHE A 115 -2.38 -7.93 5.87
C PHE A 115 -3.01 -6.82 6.71
N THR A 116 -2.41 -5.64 6.63
CA THR A 116 -3.00 -4.38 7.09
C THR A 116 -3.62 -3.65 5.90
N ILE A 117 -4.90 -3.25 6.03
CA ILE A 117 -5.64 -2.53 5.00
C ILE A 117 -5.88 -1.11 5.48
N THR A 118 -5.46 -0.14 4.69
CA THR A 118 -5.62 1.30 4.95
C THR A 118 -6.18 2.03 3.74
N TYR A 119 -6.96 3.09 3.97
CA TYR A 119 -7.65 3.84 2.93
C TYR A 119 -7.19 5.27 2.89
N TYR A 120 -7.20 5.87 1.68
CA TYR A 120 -6.65 7.20 1.40
C TYR A 120 -7.50 7.93 0.37
N GLU A 121 -7.50 9.26 0.41
CA GLU A 121 -8.26 10.08 -0.53
C GLU A 121 -7.57 10.23 -1.91
N ASN A 122 -6.29 9.88 -2.02
CA ASN A 122 -5.55 9.94 -3.28
C ASN A 122 -4.42 8.89 -3.33
N ALA A 123 -3.92 8.62 -4.55
CA ALA A 123 -2.88 7.63 -4.82
C ALA A 123 -1.56 7.95 -4.10
N GLU A 124 -1.14 9.21 -4.10
CA GLU A 124 0.13 9.63 -3.51
C GLU A 124 0.18 9.33 -2.00
N ASN A 125 -0.91 9.62 -1.29
CA ASN A 125 -1.03 9.29 0.13
C ASN A 125 -1.03 7.78 0.37
N ALA A 126 -1.64 6.98 -0.51
CA ALA A 126 -1.63 5.52 -0.41
C ALA A 126 -0.22 4.95 -0.63
N GLU A 127 0.52 5.46 -1.61
CA GLU A 127 1.90 5.05 -1.87
C GLU A 127 2.83 5.39 -0.70
N ASN A 128 2.69 6.59 -0.12
CA ASN A 128 3.56 7.06 0.95
C ASN A 128 3.07 6.70 2.36
N ALA A 129 1.91 6.04 2.48
CA ALA A 129 1.23 5.76 3.76
C ALA A 129 0.97 7.02 4.61
N GLU A 130 0.64 8.15 3.95
CA GLU A 130 0.41 9.44 4.60
C GLU A 130 -1.09 9.77 4.65
N ASN A 131 -1.52 10.46 5.71
CA ASN A 131 -2.89 10.98 5.87
C ASN A 131 -4.00 9.92 5.63
N PRO A 132 -3.98 8.76 6.31
CA PRO A 132 -5.00 7.73 6.12
C PRO A 132 -6.39 8.20 6.56
N ILE A 133 -7.43 7.66 5.93
CA ILE A 133 -8.83 7.84 6.35
C ILE A 133 -9.03 7.11 7.67
N ILE A 134 -9.27 7.87 8.74
CA ILE A 134 -9.32 7.36 10.13
C ILE A 134 -10.63 6.61 10.43
N THR A 135 -11.73 6.95 9.74
CA THR A 135 -13.04 6.36 9.95
C THR A 135 -13.56 5.66 8.69
N PRO A 136 -12.92 4.58 8.21
CA PRO A 136 -13.29 3.94 6.96
C PRO A 136 -14.70 3.29 6.99
N PHE A 137 -15.20 2.92 8.17
CA PHE A 137 -16.54 2.34 8.35
C PHE A 137 -17.68 3.38 8.27
N ALA A 138 -17.34 4.67 8.26
CA ALA A 138 -18.29 5.78 8.20
C ALA A 138 -17.64 6.96 7.48
N TYR A 139 -17.28 6.75 6.22
CA TYR A 139 -16.64 7.75 5.36
C TYR A 139 -17.70 8.48 4.54
N THR A 140 -17.73 9.81 4.61
CA THR A 140 -18.51 10.65 3.70
C THR A 140 -17.63 11.09 2.55
N ASN A 141 -18.07 10.90 1.30
CA ASN A 141 -17.34 11.37 0.14
C ASN A 141 -17.12 12.88 0.20
N ILE A 142 -15.99 13.36 -0.28
CA ILE A 142 -15.64 14.80 -0.30
C ILE A 142 -15.86 15.44 -1.68
N THR A 143 -16.17 14.63 -2.68
CA THR A 143 -16.54 15.08 -4.04
C THR A 143 -17.94 14.56 -4.33
N ALA A 144 -18.87 15.45 -4.69
CA ALA A 144 -20.27 15.09 -4.89
C ALA A 144 -20.44 14.06 -6.03
N PHE A 145 -21.35 13.11 -5.85
CA PHE A 145 -21.79 12.03 -6.75
C PHE A 145 -20.77 10.96 -7.05
N ASN A 146 -19.53 11.32 -7.39
CA ASN A 146 -18.49 10.33 -7.73
C ASN A 146 -17.17 10.73 -7.12
N GLN A 147 -16.51 9.77 -6.49
CA GLN A 147 -15.16 9.94 -5.93
C GLN A 147 -14.39 8.63 -6.01
N THR A 148 -13.10 8.72 -6.34
CA THR A 148 -12.17 7.60 -6.18
C THR A 148 -11.47 7.75 -4.85
N VAL A 149 -11.45 6.70 -4.04
CA VAL A 149 -10.57 6.54 -2.87
C VAL A 149 -9.58 5.41 -3.15
N TRP A 150 -8.47 5.41 -2.44
CA TRP A 150 -7.39 4.45 -2.63
C TRP A 150 -7.26 3.55 -1.41
N VAL A 151 -6.92 2.28 -1.67
CA VAL A 151 -6.66 1.28 -0.64
C VAL A 151 -5.23 0.78 -0.77
N ARG A 152 -4.53 0.71 0.36
CA ARG A 152 -3.20 0.12 0.48
C ARG A 152 -3.33 -1.17 1.28
N VAL A 153 -2.78 -2.25 0.75
CA VAL A 153 -2.71 -3.57 1.39
C VAL A 153 -1.25 -3.89 1.63
N GLU A 154 -0.87 -3.98 2.88
CA GLU A 154 0.51 -4.19 3.32
C GLU A 154 0.65 -5.52 4.06
N ASN A 155 1.62 -6.34 3.69
CA ASN A 155 1.91 -7.60 4.37
C ASN A 155 2.58 -7.34 5.73
N ASN A 156 2.00 -7.87 6.81
CA ASN A 156 2.43 -7.60 8.19
C ASN A 156 3.84 -8.15 8.51
N ALA A 157 4.33 -9.11 7.75
CA ALA A 157 5.64 -9.73 8.00
C ALA A 157 6.76 -9.14 7.16
N THR A 158 6.46 -8.68 5.93
CA THR A 158 7.47 -8.22 4.96
C THR A 158 7.44 -6.73 4.71
N GLU A 159 6.37 -6.04 5.14
CA GLU A 159 6.09 -4.62 4.86
C GLU A 159 5.97 -4.30 3.36
N CYS A 160 5.98 -5.33 2.51
CA CYS A 160 5.68 -5.15 1.09
C CYS A 160 4.20 -4.84 0.91
N TYR A 161 3.90 -3.88 0.04
CA TYR A 161 2.53 -3.43 -0.18
C TYR A 161 2.16 -3.35 -1.65
N ASN A 162 0.87 -3.26 -1.90
CA ASN A 162 0.29 -2.91 -3.19
C ASN A 162 -0.92 -2.01 -2.96
N THR A 163 -1.27 -1.21 -3.97
CA THR A 163 -2.39 -0.28 -3.92
C THR A 163 -3.42 -0.58 -5.01
N SER A 164 -4.69 -0.29 -4.73
CA SER A 164 -5.80 -0.36 -5.68
C SER A 164 -6.74 0.81 -5.42
N SER A 165 -7.78 0.97 -6.23
CA SER A 165 -8.77 2.04 -6.08
C SER A 165 -10.16 1.49 -5.81
N ILE A 166 -11.01 2.35 -5.22
CA ILE A 166 -12.42 2.09 -4.95
C ILE A 166 -13.20 3.27 -5.52
N GLU A 167 -14.12 2.98 -6.44
CA GLU A 167 -15.03 3.99 -6.99
C GLU A 167 -16.26 4.12 -6.08
N LEU A 168 -16.49 5.33 -5.57
CA LEU A 168 -17.67 5.66 -4.77
C LEU A 168 -18.70 6.35 -5.66
N THR A 169 -19.92 5.86 -5.64
CA THR A 169 -21.04 6.46 -6.40
C THR A 169 -22.22 6.76 -5.48
N VAL A 170 -22.71 8.00 -5.50
CA VAL A 170 -23.92 8.43 -4.84
C VAL A 170 -25.02 8.57 -5.90
N ASN A 171 -26.01 7.68 -5.87
CA ASN A 171 -27.07 7.60 -6.85
C ASN A 171 -28.25 8.46 -6.44
N GLU A 172 -28.75 9.32 -7.33
CA GLU A 172 -29.94 10.12 -7.10
C GLU A 172 -31.20 9.26 -6.87
N LEU A 173 -32.06 9.69 -5.97
CA LEU A 173 -33.34 9.03 -5.78
C LEU A 173 -34.26 9.26 -7.00
N PRO A 174 -35.11 8.25 -7.35
CA PRO A 174 -36.07 8.43 -8.42
C PRO A 174 -37.10 9.51 -8.10
N VAL A 175 -37.30 10.44 -9.02
CA VAL A 175 -38.32 11.47 -8.90
C VAL A 175 -39.70 10.86 -9.17
N LEU A 176 -40.56 10.90 -8.16
CA LEU A 176 -41.96 10.41 -8.26
C LEU A 176 -42.89 11.57 -8.54
N THR A 177 -43.82 11.37 -9.48
CA THR A 177 -44.92 12.31 -9.73
C THR A 177 -46.20 11.78 -9.08
N GLN A 178 -46.95 12.69 -8.42
CA GLN A 178 -48.24 12.33 -7.86
C GLN A 178 -49.21 11.97 -9.01
N PRO A 179 -49.80 10.77 -9.01
CA PRO A 179 -50.81 10.44 -10.03
C PRO A 179 -52.05 11.27 -9.82
N ASP A 180 -52.78 11.54 -10.92
CA ASP A 180 -54.08 12.16 -10.83
C ASP A 180 -55.06 11.30 -10.05
N PRO A 181 -56.02 11.92 -9.33
CA PRO A 181 -57.05 11.17 -8.59
C PRO A 181 -57.86 10.23 -9.49
N LEU A 182 -57.95 8.98 -9.11
CA LEU A 182 -58.76 8.01 -9.84
C LEU A 182 -60.23 8.22 -9.48
N ASN A 183 -61.03 8.73 -10.44
CA ASN A 183 -62.47 8.91 -10.28
C ASN A 183 -63.23 7.66 -10.75
N LEU A 184 -63.99 7.07 -9.85
CA LEU A 184 -64.86 5.92 -10.13
C LEU A 184 -66.30 6.35 -9.97
N CYS A 185 -67.18 5.88 -10.87
CA CYS A 185 -68.62 6.02 -10.73
C CYS A 185 -69.15 4.91 -9.82
N ASP A 186 -69.88 5.27 -8.77
CA ASP A 186 -70.62 4.30 -7.98
C ASP A 186 -71.91 3.91 -8.68
N TYR A 187 -71.92 2.77 -9.33
CA TYR A 187 -73.08 2.24 -10.00
C TYR A 187 -74.05 1.53 -9.05
N ASN A 188 -73.66 1.25 -7.81
CA ASN A 188 -74.44 0.46 -6.86
C ASN A 188 -75.12 1.31 -5.76
N ASN A 189 -74.76 2.57 -5.63
CA ASN A 189 -75.40 3.48 -4.67
C ASN A 189 -75.73 4.83 -5.35
N PRO A 190 -76.75 4.85 -6.22
CA PRO A 190 -77.31 6.08 -6.74
C PRO A 190 -77.98 6.85 -5.60
N GLY A 191 -77.31 7.94 -5.12
CA GLY A 191 -77.67 8.79 -4.01
C GLY A 191 -79.08 9.35 -4.07
#